data_21f0337c88a4e6361158d711ee98ec44
#
_entry.id   21f0337c88a4e6361158d711ee98ec44
#
_cell.length_a   1.000
_cell.length_b   1.000
_cell.length_c   1.000
_cell.angle_alpha   90.00
_cell.angle_beta   90.00
_cell.angle_gamma   90.00
#
_symmetry.space_group_name_H-M   'P 1'
#
loop_
_entity.id
_entity.type
_entity.pdbx_description
1 polymer ?
#
loop_
_entity_poly.entity_id
_entity_poly.type
_entity_poly.pdbx_seq_one_letter_code
_entity_poly.pdbx_strand_id
1 'polypeptide(L)'
;YGDHRDLHLSIRRQRQMCIRDRLLGICYGAQYLAHNFGGNVDLSSSREYGRANLVSISEKSALFDGVKNGSQVWMSHADTITKLPPKSKKIGSTEDVENACFEFDDQLTYGIQFHPEVYHSSDGKTLLKNFIIDISKVNPNWTPSSFVEKTVLDIKSKIKNDRVILGLSGGVDSSVAAVLLNKSIGNNLTCLFIDNGLLRKNEFDEVLENYKGMGLNVVGIDAKEKFYSALSGVTDPEKKRKVIGKVFVDVFESESKKISNVKWLAQGTIYPDVIESISVKGPSATIKSHHNVGGLPKKMSLSIIEPLKMLFKDEVRKVGVELAIKNEILSRHPFPGPGLGIRILGEINAENVGILQEADHIFIESLKQKNLYNQIWQAGVILLPVKSVGVMGDERTYENCVALRAVISTDGMTADWFDFPHNFLQDVSNKTVTYTHLTLPTNREV
;
A
#
# COMPACT_ATOMS: atom_id res chain seq x y z
N TYR A 1 -13.71 27.44 29.57
CA TYR A 1 -13.42 25.98 29.85
C TYR A 1 -14.67 25.09 29.77
N GLY A 2 -15.90 25.65 29.60
CA GLY A 2 -17.15 24.90 29.46
C GLY A 2 -17.49 24.50 28.03
N ASP A 3 -17.09 25.25 27.02
CA ASP A 3 -17.57 25.15 25.64
C ASP A 3 -17.01 23.95 24.85
N HIS A 4 -15.81 23.48 25.18
CA HIS A 4 -15.22 22.33 24.49
C HIS A 4 -15.78 20.95 24.90
N ARG A 5 -16.30 20.83 26.13
CA ARG A 5 -16.92 19.59 26.60
C ARG A 5 -18.31 19.35 25.97
N ASP A 6 -19.08 20.42 25.79
CA ASP A 6 -20.42 20.33 25.22
C ASP A 6 -20.39 20.07 23.71
N LEU A 7 -19.41 20.62 23.00
CA LEU A 7 -19.18 20.34 21.58
C LEU A 7 -18.79 18.89 21.35
N HIS A 8 -17.90 18.33 22.18
CA HIS A 8 -17.54 16.90 22.12
C HIS A 8 -18.68 15.96 22.48
N LEU A 9 -19.55 16.35 23.40
CA LEU A 9 -20.74 15.59 23.77
C LEU A 9 -21.82 15.65 22.67
N SER A 10 -22.01 16.78 22.02
CA SER A 10 -22.95 16.92 20.89
C SER A 10 -22.47 16.17 19.65
N ILE A 11 -21.18 16.20 19.34
CA ILE A 11 -20.57 15.42 18.25
C ILE A 11 -20.64 13.91 18.56
N ARG A 12 -20.41 13.49 19.81
CA ARG A 12 -20.63 12.11 20.23
C ARG A 12 -22.09 11.67 20.12
N ARG A 13 -23.04 12.53 20.51
CA ARG A 13 -24.48 12.25 20.37
C ARG A 13 -24.92 12.20 18.91
N GLN A 14 -24.44 13.08 18.04
CA GLN A 14 -24.71 13.00 16.60
C GLN A 14 -24.09 11.76 15.96
N ARG A 15 -22.84 11.38 16.30
CA ARG A 15 -22.25 10.12 15.88
C ARG A 15 -23.04 8.90 16.38
N GLN A 16 -23.54 8.94 17.63
CA GLN A 16 -24.38 7.86 18.17
C GLN A 16 -25.76 7.81 17.52
N MET A 17 -26.34 8.93 17.10
CA MET A 17 -27.60 8.91 16.33
C MET A 17 -27.42 8.34 14.93
N CYS A 18 -26.37 8.72 14.21
CA CYS A 18 -26.07 8.15 12.89
C CYS A 18 -25.66 6.66 12.94
N ILE A 19 -25.03 6.22 14.04
CA ILE A 19 -24.62 4.82 14.27
C ILE A 19 -25.81 3.93 14.65
N ARG A 20 -26.90 4.49 15.20
CA ARG A 20 -28.05 3.69 15.65
C ARG A 20 -29.00 3.25 14.55
N ASP A 21 -28.97 3.92 13.40
CA ASP A 21 -29.94 3.63 12.35
C ASP A 21 -29.53 2.45 11.46
N ARG A 22 -28.24 2.27 11.20
CA ARG A 22 -27.71 1.19 10.37
C ARG A 22 -26.27 0.86 10.79
N LEU A 23 -26.04 -0.35 11.25
CA LEU A 23 -24.73 -0.78 11.76
C LEU A 23 -24.40 -2.20 11.29
N LEU A 24 -23.19 -2.37 10.75
CA LEU A 24 -22.63 -3.68 10.47
C LEU A 24 -21.38 -3.88 11.34
N GLY A 25 -21.46 -4.81 12.29
CA GLY A 25 -20.31 -5.28 13.07
C GLY A 25 -19.60 -6.42 12.34
N ILE A 26 -18.30 -6.25 12.06
CA ILE A 26 -17.47 -7.25 11.40
C ILE A 26 -16.47 -7.81 12.42
N CYS A 27 -16.35 -9.13 12.50
CA CYS A 27 -15.46 -9.88 13.37
C CYS A 27 -15.54 -9.40 14.84
N TYR A 28 -14.54 -8.70 15.35
CA TYR A 28 -14.57 -8.10 16.68
C TYR A 28 -15.76 -7.16 16.87
N GLY A 29 -16.19 -6.45 15.82
CA GLY A 29 -17.37 -5.60 15.84
C GLY A 29 -18.65 -6.39 16.12
N ALA A 30 -18.80 -7.58 15.57
CA ALA A 30 -19.95 -8.47 15.85
C ALA A 30 -19.89 -8.99 17.29
N GLN A 31 -18.72 -9.39 17.77
CA GLN A 31 -18.52 -9.83 19.16
C GLN A 31 -18.82 -8.70 20.14
N TYR A 32 -18.34 -7.49 19.85
CA TYR A 32 -18.61 -6.30 20.64
C TYR A 32 -20.11 -6.00 20.73
N LEU A 33 -20.84 -6.08 19.61
CA LEU A 33 -22.29 -5.95 19.58
C LEU A 33 -22.96 -7.03 20.42
N ALA A 34 -22.59 -8.29 20.20
CA ALA A 34 -23.17 -9.41 20.94
C ALA A 34 -23.01 -9.22 22.46
N HIS A 35 -21.81 -8.94 22.92
CA HIS A 35 -21.50 -8.74 24.34
C HIS A 35 -22.26 -7.55 24.95
N ASN A 36 -22.25 -6.39 24.29
CA ASN A 36 -22.84 -5.16 24.86
C ASN A 36 -24.36 -5.15 24.84
N PHE A 37 -24.99 -5.97 24.02
CA PHE A 37 -26.43 -6.09 23.95
C PHE A 37 -27.01 -7.35 24.67
N GLY A 38 -26.20 -7.99 25.53
CA GLY A 38 -26.66 -9.05 26.42
C GLY A 38 -26.55 -10.48 25.86
N GLY A 39 -25.76 -10.66 24.83
CA GLY A 39 -25.27 -11.96 24.37
C GLY A 39 -24.00 -12.38 25.12
N ASN A 40 -23.41 -13.52 24.74
CA ASN A 40 -22.15 -14.02 25.29
C ASN A 40 -21.11 -14.22 24.17
N VAL A 41 -19.88 -13.94 24.50
CA VAL A 41 -18.69 -14.21 23.68
C VAL A 41 -17.71 -14.98 24.54
N ASP A 42 -17.34 -16.17 24.11
CA ASP A 42 -16.47 -17.07 24.86
C ASP A 42 -15.32 -17.55 23.97
N LEU A 43 -14.23 -17.98 24.58
CA LEU A 43 -13.14 -18.65 23.89
C LEU A 43 -13.68 -19.87 23.12
N SER A 44 -13.44 -19.90 21.81
CA SER A 44 -13.81 -21.04 20.99
C SER A 44 -12.94 -22.26 21.30
N SER A 45 -13.54 -23.45 21.32
CA SER A 45 -12.82 -24.71 21.38
C SER A 45 -12.03 -24.99 20.10
N SER A 46 -12.49 -24.46 18.97
CA SER A 46 -11.80 -24.46 17.68
C SER A 46 -11.45 -23.03 17.30
N ARG A 47 -10.16 -22.76 17.11
CA ARG A 47 -9.71 -21.46 16.56
C ARG A 47 -9.91 -21.49 15.06
N GLU A 48 -10.80 -20.64 14.55
CA GLU A 48 -11.01 -20.52 13.11
C GLU A 48 -10.10 -19.45 12.50
N TYR A 49 -9.10 -19.91 11.76
CA TYR A 49 -8.24 -19.07 10.94
C TYR A 49 -8.21 -19.62 9.52
N GLY A 50 -8.70 -18.84 8.57
CA GLY A 50 -8.66 -19.21 7.16
C GLY A 50 -10.04 -19.35 6.53
N ARG A 51 -10.16 -20.32 5.62
CA ARG A 51 -11.36 -20.54 4.80
C ARG A 51 -12.40 -21.33 5.57
N ALA A 52 -13.64 -20.83 5.57
CA ALA A 52 -14.84 -21.52 6.02
C ALA A 52 -15.93 -21.36 4.96
N ASN A 53 -17.01 -22.13 5.04
CA ASN A 53 -18.15 -22.00 4.14
C ASN A 53 -19.41 -21.68 4.93
N LEU A 54 -20.25 -20.80 4.37
CA LEU A 54 -21.59 -20.55 4.92
C LEU A 54 -22.48 -21.76 4.64
N VAL A 55 -22.77 -22.56 5.67
CA VAL A 55 -23.61 -23.76 5.54
C VAL A 55 -25.11 -23.44 5.66
N SER A 56 -25.46 -22.32 6.26
CA SER A 56 -26.84 -21.84 6.37
C SER A 56 -26.86 -20.32 6.27
N ILE A 57 -27.75 -19.79 5.44
CA ILE A 57 -28.05 -18.36 5.32
C ILE A 57 -29.55 -18.15 5.30
N SER A 58 -30.01 -17.05 5.85
CA SER A 58 -31.43 -16.66 5.81
C SER A 58 -31.74 -15.92 4.52
N GLU A 59 -32.50 -16.55 3.62
CA GLU A 59 -32.97 -15.90 2.39
C GLU A 59 -33.88 -14.68 2.64
N LYS A 60 -34.39 -14.51 3.84
CA LYS A 60 -35.24 -13.38 4.25
C LYS A 60 -34.41 -12.15 4.69
N SER A 61 -33.13 -12.33 4.96
CA SER A 61 -32.28 -11.22 5.37
C SER A 61 -31.81 -10.43 4.17
N ALA A 62 -32.07 -9.12 4.14
CA ALA A 62 -31.60 -8.23 3.09
C ALA A 62 -30.07 -8.20 2.95
N LEU A 63 -29.35 -8.57 4.02
CA LEU A 63 -27.90 -8.63 3.98
C LEU A 63 -27.38 -9.72 3.03
N PHE A 64 -28.12 -10.84 2.90
CA PHE A 64 -27.75 -11.99 2.08
C PHE A 64 -28.40 -12.03 0.69
N ASP A 65 -29.05 -10.95 0.26
CA ASP A 65 -29.63 -10.92 -1.08
C ASP A 65 -28.56 -11.16 -2.16
N GLY A 66 -28.77 -12.17 -3.02
CA GLY A 66 -27.82 -12.61 -4.03
C GLY A 66 -26.56 -13.35 -3.54
N VAL A 67 -26.42 -13.59 -2.21
CA VAL A 67 -25.35 -14.43 -1.65
C VAL A 67 -25.77 -15.89 -1.70
N LYS A 68 -24.85 -16.77 -2.08
CA LYS A 68 -25.14 -18.20 -2.24
C LYS A 68 -24.87 -18.99 -0.95
N ASN A 69 -25.73 -19.94 -0.65
CA ASN A 69 -25.44 -20.94 0.37
C ASN A 69 -24.20 -21.75 -0.08
N GLY A 70 -23.28 -22.05 0.81
CA GLY A 70 -21.98 -22.64 0.50
C GLY A 70 -20.91 -21.63 0.10
N SER A 71 -21.20 -20.32 0.09
CA SER A 71 -20.21 -19.28 -0.20
C SER A 71 -19.04 -19.34 0.77
N GLN A 72 -17.81 -19.31 0.22
CA GLN A 72 -16.59 -19.28 1.02
C GLN A 72 -16.44 -17.91 1.70
N VAL A 73 -16.09 -17.94 2.98
CA VAL A 73 -15.80 -16.76 3.81
C VAL A 73 -14.45 -16.91 4.50
N TRP A 74 -13.86 -15.80 4.92
CA TRP A 74 -12.58 -15.81 5.63
C TRP A 74 -12.78 -15.53 7.11
N MET A 75 -12.35 -16.47 7.95
CA MET A 75 -12.37 -16.37 9.40
C MET A 75 -11.01 -15.98 9.95
N SER A 76 -10.99 -15.17 11.03
CA SER A 76 -9.77 -14.79 11.74
C SER A 76 -10.07 -14.43 13.19
N HIS A 77 -10.45 -15.42 13.99
CA HIS A 77 -10.85 -15.18 15.39
C HIS A 77 -10.52 -16.36 16.30
N ALA A 78 -10.30 -16.06 17.60
CA ALA A 78 -10.12 -17.03 18.66
C ALA A 78 -11.37 -17.16 19.54
N ASP A 79 -12.16 -16.06 19.65
CA ASP A 79 -13.40 -16.02 20.44
C ASP A 79 -14.61 -16.15 19.52
N THR A 80 -15.68 -16.76 20.01
CA THR A 80 -16.92 -16.97 19.25
C THR A 80 -18.14 -16.49 20.01
N ILE A 81 -19.20 -16.12 19.28
CA ILE A 81 -20.49 -15.71 19.84
C ILE A 81 -21.29 -16.98 20.19
N THR A 82 -21.32 -17.32 21.47
CA THR A 82 -22.03 -18.51 21.97
C THR A 82 -23.49 -18.27 22.22
N LYS A 83 -23.89 -17.03 22.54
CA LYS A 83 -25.27 -16.63 22.75
C LYS A 83 -25.56 -15.32 22.08
N LEU A 84 -26.59 -15.27 21.25
CA LEU A 84 -27.05 -14.05 20.60
C LEU A 84 -27.66 -13.05 21.59
N PRO A 85 -27.61 -11.75 21.30
CA PRO A 85 -28.33 -10.73 22.06
C PRO A 85 -29.86 -10.99 22.09
N PRO A 86 -30.58 -10.58 23.15
CA PRO A 86 -32.03 -10.50 23.12
C PRO A 86 -32.53 -9.65 21.94
N LYS A 87 -33.65 -10.01 21.34
CA LYS A 87 -34.23 -9.34 20.16
C LYS A 87 -33.29 -9.35 18.92
N SER A 88 -32.56 -10.41 18.78
CA SER A 88 -31.80 -10.70 17.58
C SER A 88 -32.03 -12.14 17.15
N LYS A 89 -31.79 -12.40 15.87
CA LYS A 89 -31.92 -13.73 15.30
C LYS A 89 -30.70 -14.09 14.47
N LYS A 90 -30.39 -15.37 14.43
CA LYS A 90 -29.36 -15.93 13.57
C LYS A 90 -29.81 -15.81 12.11
N ILE A 91 -28.90 -15.32 11.27
CA ILE A 91 -29.10 -15.20 9.82
C ILE A 91 -28.08 -15.99 9.00
N GLY A 92 -27.04 -16.54 9.65
CA GLY A 92 -26.07 -17.39 8.97
C GLY A 92 -25.16 -18.14 9.94
N SER A 93 -24.65 -19.28 9.48
CA SER A 93 -23.70 -20.15 10.21
C SER A 93 -22.65 -20.73 9.28
N THR A 94 -21.48 -21.08 9.83
CA THR A 94 -20.49 -21.99 9.23
C THR A 94 -20.57 -23.36 9.89
N GLU A 95 -19.73 -24.31 9.47
CA GLU A 95 -19.67 -25.64 10.08
C GLU A 95 -19.31 -25.57 11.58
N ASP A 96 -18.36 -24.68 11.93
CA ASP A 96 -17.79 -24.58 13.27
C ASP A 96 -18.38 -23.41 14.09
N VAL A 97 -18.97 -22.38 13.45
CA VAL A 97 -19.58 -21.23 14.13
C VAL A 97 -21.08 -21.15 13.87
N GLU A 98 -21.86 -21.52 14.88
CA GLU A 98 -23.31 -21.49 14.78
C GLU A 98 -23.89 -20.09 14.62
N ASN A 99 -23.35 -19.11 15.35
CA ASN A 99 -23.80 -17.72 15.33
C ASN A 99 -22.87 -16.85 14.51
N ALA A 100 -22.48 -17.34 13.31
CA ALA A 100 -21.56 -16.59 12.43
C ALA A 100 -22.16 -15.27 11.94
N CYS A 101 -23.50 -15.21 11.81
CA CYS A 101 -24.19 -14.00 11.37
C CYS A 101 -25.50 -13.84 12.12
N PHE A 102 -25.82 -12.62 12.53
CA PHE A 102 -27.08 -12.27 13.19
C PHE A 102 -27.55 -10.88 12.79
N GLU A 103 -28.85 -10.64 12.96
CA GLU A 103 -29.47 -9.31 12.80
C GLU A 103 -30.39 -9.02 13.97
N PHE A 104 -30.58 -7.75 14.33
CA PHE A 104 -31.52 -7.32 15.35
C PHE A 104 -32.90 -7.14 14.76
N ASP A 105 -33.94 -7.48 15.54
CA ASP A 105 -35.34 -7.46 15.07
C ASP A 105 -35.86 -6.03 14.84
N ASP A 106 -35.47 -5.09 15.70
CA ASP A 106 -36.04 -3.75 15.75
C ASP A 106 -35.16 -2.67 15.12
N GLN A 107 -34.03 -3.05 14.52
CA GLN A 107 -33.07 -2.09 13.96
C GLN A 107 -32.23 -2.72 12.85
N LEU A 108 -31.79 -1.89 11.89
CA LEU A 108 -30.93 -2.32 10.77
C LEU A 108 -29.48 -2.53 11.25
N THR A 109 -29.32 -3.38 12.25
CA THR A 109 -28.03 -3.72 12.86
C THR A 109 -27.72 -5.19 12.63
N TYR A 110 -26.54 -5.45 12.10
CA TYR A 110 -26.07 -6.76 11.68
C TYR A 110 -24.73 -7.06 12.33
N GLY A 111 -24.48 -8.31 12.66
CA GLY A 111 -23.18 -8.83 13.08
C GLY A 111 -22.76 -9.98 12.21
N ILE A 112 -21.52 -9.95 11.71
CA ILE A 112 -20.91 -11.05 10.96
C ILE A 112 -19.53 -11.35 11.54
N GLN A 113 -19.25 -12.64 11.79
CA GLN A 113 -18.01 -13.07 12.42
C GLN A 113 -16.81 -13.10 11.43
N PHE A 114 -17.08 -13.33 10.16
CA PHE A 114 -16.08 -13.40 9.10
C PHE A 114 -15.76 -12.02 8.50
N HIS A 115 -14.74 -11.97 7.66
CA HIS A 115 -14.26 -10.78 7.00
C HIS A 115 -14.76 -10.70 5.55
N PRO A 116 -15.85 -9.97 5.24
CA PRO A 116 -16.37 -9.84 3.87
C PRO A 116 -15.49 -8.94 3.00
N GLU A 117 -14.65 -8.10 3.62
CA GLU A 117 -13.77 -7.15 2.95
C GLU A 117 -12.57 -7.81 2.27
N VAL A 118 -12.17 -9.03 2.69
CA VAL A 118 -11.05 -9.73 2.08
C VAL A 118 -11.47 -10.52 0.85
N TYR A 119 -10.61 -10.60 -0.14
CA TYR A 119 -10.93 -11.23 -1.41
C TYR A 119 -11.22 -12.73 -1.31
N HIS A 120 -10.77 -13.39 -0.23
CA HIS A 120 -11.06 -14.80 0.06
C HIS A 120 -12.53 -15.06 0.41
N SER A 121 -13.30 -14.03 0.75
CA SER A 121 -14.75 -14.09 0.93
C SER A 121 -15.44 -13.90 -0.42
N SER A 122 -15.84 -15.01 -1.05
CA SER A 122 -16.29 -15.03 -2.46
C SER A 122 -17.43 -14.05 -2.75
N ASP A 123 -18.45 -13.99 -1.90
CA ASP A 123 -19.59 -13.08 -2.03
C ASP A 123 -19.48 -11.85 -1.11
N GLY A 124 -18.30 -11.59 -0.53
CA GLY A 124 -18.08 -10.49 0.40
C GLY A 124 -18.43 -9.12 -0.18
N LYS A 125 -18.10 -8.89 -1.46
CA LYS A 125 -18.46 -7.67 -2.18
C LYS A 125 -19.97 -7.49 -2.31
N THR A 126 -20.71 -8.56 -2.58
CA THR A 126 -22.19 -8.54 -2.67
C THR A 126 -22.78 -8.18 -1.31
N LEU A 127 -22.30 -8.79 -0.24
CA LEU A 127 -22.72 -8.56 1.13
C LEU A 127 -22.49 -7.10 1.56
N LEU A 128 -21.30 -6.57 1.32
CA LEU A 128 -20.99 -5.17 1.60
C LEU A 128 -21.83 -4.20 0.75
N LYS A 129 -22.08 -4.52 -0.53
CA LYS A 129 -22.97 -3.73 -1.39
C LYS A 129 -24.39 -3.71 -0.83
N ASN A 130 -24.94 -4.88 -0.44
CA ASN A 130 -26.27 -4.96 0.14
C ASN A 130 -26.40 -4.08 1.39
N PHE A 131 -25.39 -4.12 2.28
CA PHE A 131 -25.41 -3.28 3.47
C PHE A 131 -25.30 -1.78 3.13
N ILE A 132 -24.34 -1.39 2.27
CA ILE A 132 -24.05 0.02 2.00
C ILE A 132 -25.12 0.65 1.12
N ILE A 133 -25.50 -0.01 0.03
CA ILE A 133 -26.39 0.56 -0.98
C ILE A 133 -27.85 0.26 -0.63
N ASP A 134 -28.18 -1.04 -0.38
CA ASP A 134 -29.57 -1.48 -0.32
C ASP A 134 -30.17 -1.29 1.07
N ILE A 135 -29.40 -1.51 2.15
CA ILE A 135 -29.84 -1.32 3.53
C ILE A 135 -29.61 0.12 3.99
N SER A 136 -28.39 0.63 3.81
CA SER A 136 -28.02 1.96 4.31
C SER A 136 -28.44 3.10 3.38
N LYS A 137 -28.86 2.79 2.15
CA LYS A 137 -29.31 3.77 1.13
C LYS A 137 -28.27 4.85 0.84
N VAL A 138 -26.96 4.47 0.92
CA VAL A 138 -25.87 5.38 0.54
C VAL A 138 -25.93 5.60 -0.97
N ASN A 139 -25.91 6.85 -1.40
CA ASN A 139 -25.85 7.18 -2.82
C ASN A 139 -24.38 7.09 -3.29
N PRO A 140 -24.03 6.19 -4.24
CA PRO A 140 -22.68 6.03 -4.76
C PRO A 140 -22.35 7.13 -5.79
N ASN A 141 -22.09 8.34 -5.30
CA ASN A 141 -21.81 9.50 -6.14
C ASN A 141 -20.32 9.82 -6.31
N TRP A 142 -19.44 9.02 -5.71
CA TRP A 142 -18.00 9.16 -5.92
C TRP A 142 -17.59 8.58 -7.27
N THR A 143 -16.94 9.39 -8.08
CA THR A 143 -16.27 8.98 -9.33
C THR A 143 -14.88 9.59 -9.39
N PRO A 144 -13.92 9.02 -10.15
CA PRO A 144 -12.62 9.63 -10.35
C PRO A 144 -12.72 11.07 -10.89
N SER A 145 -13.64 11.32 -11.84
CA SER A 145 -13.88 12.64 -12.43
C SER A 145 -14.36 13.64 -11.39
N SER A 146 -15.41 13.29 -10.63
CA SER A 146 -15.95 14.17 -9.58
C SER A 146 -14.92 14.46 -8.48
N PHE A 147 -14.07 13.48 -8.16
CA PHE A 147 -12.96 13.68 -7.24
C PHE A 147 -11.93 14.67 -7.79
N VAL A 148 -11.51 14.51 -9.06
CA VAL A 148 -10.55 15.41 -9.72
C VAL A 148 -11.07 16.84 -9.74
N GLU A 149 -12.31 17.04 -10.21
CA GLU A 149 -12.93 18.37 -10.29
C GLU A 149 -12.98 19.07 -8.92
N LYS A 150 -13.52 18.37 -7.92
CA LYS A 150 -13.60 18.90 -6.55
C LYS A 150 -12.23 19.22 -5.98
N THR A 151 -11.27 18.29 -6.09
CA THR A 151 -9.93 18.47 -5.52
C THR A 151 -9.17 19.60 -6.18
N VAL A 152 -9.31 19.79 -7.51
CA VAL A 152 -8.72 20.93 -8.23
C VAL A 152 -9.26 22.25 -7.70
N LEU A 153 -10.58 22.36 -7.47
CA LEU A 153 -11.18 23.56 -6.91
C LEU A 153 -10.71 23.82 -5.47
N ASP A 154 -10.68 22.79 -4.64
CA ASP A 154 -10.24 22.89 -3.24
C ASP A 154 -8.76 23.33 -3.16
N ILE A 155 -7.88 22.76 -3.99
CA ILE A 155 -6.47 23.14 -4.07
C ILE A 155 -6.32 24.61 -4.50
N LYS A 156 -7.01 25.01 -5.57
CA LYS A 156 -6.97 26.42 -6.05
C LYS A 156 -7.39 27.40 -4.98
N SER A 157 -8.48 27.10 -4.28
CA SER A 157 -9.00 27.98 -3.22
C SER A 157 -8.03 28.13 -2.04
N LYS A 158 -7.33 27.04 -1.70
CA LYS A 158 -6.43 26.95 -0.55
C LYS A 158 -5.05 27.55 -0.83
N ILE A 159 -4.47 27.24 -1.98
CA ILE A 159 -3.10 27.65 -2.34
C ILE A 159 -3.07 29.05 -2.96
N LYS A 160 -4.10 29.40 -3.74
CA LYS A 160 -4.16 30.68 -4.47
C LYS A 160 -2.93 30.86 -5.36
N ASN A 161 -2.09 31.87 -5.08
CA ASN A 161 -0.88 32.22 -5.85
C ASN A 161 0.42 31.76 -5.18
N ASP A 162 0.34 30.99 -4.10
CA ASP A 162 1.52 30.50 -3.40
C ASP A 162 2.26 29.43 -4.20
N ARG A 163 3.55 29.27 -3.96
CA ARG A 163 4.36 28.21 -4.57
C ARG A 163 4.35 26.96 -3.71
N VAL A 164 4.33 25.84 -4.41
CA VAL A 164 4.28 24.47 -3.84
C VAL A 164 5.50 23.71 -4.34
N ILE A 165 6.13 22.97 -3.43
CA ILE A 165 7.13 21.95 -3.78
C ILE A 165 6.58 20.55 -3.51
N LEU A 166 6.96 19.61 -4.34
CA LEU A 166 6.61 18.20 -4.21
C LEU A 166 7.86 17.34 -4.42
N GLY A 167 8.14 16.43 -3.49
CA GLY A 167 9.13 15.37 -3.71
C GLY A 167 8.54 14.26 -4.58
N LEU A 168 9.12 14.02 -5.74
CA LEU A 168 8.77 12.89 -6.60
C LEU A 168 9.58 11.66 -6.20
N SER A 169 8.93 10.52 -6.14
CA SER A 169 9.56 9.22 -5.90
C SER A 169 9.60 8.32 -7.14
N GLY A 170 9.07 8.79 -8.28
CA GLY A 170 8.82 7.93 -9.45
C GLY A 170 7.67 6.95 -9.27
N GLY A 171 7.05 6.91 -8.10
CA GLY A 171 5.91 6.04 -7.78
C GLY A 171 4.56 6.62 -8.22
N VAL A 172 3.54 5.76 -8.26
CA VAL A 172 2.17 6.10 -8.70
C VAL A 172 1.60 7.28 -7.93
N ASP A 173 1.69 7.26 -6.59
CA ASP A 173 1.03 8.24 -5.73
C ASP A 173 1.61 9.65 -5.90
N SER A 174 2.94 9.77 -5.89
CA SER A 174 3.60 11.04 -6.14
C SER A 174 3.34 11.58 -7.55
N SER A 175 3.22 10.69 -8.55
CA SER A 175 2.90 11.07 -9.94
C SER A 175 1.47 11.60 -10.05
N VAL A 176 0.49 10.90 -9.46
CA VAL A 176 -0.92 11.34 -9.47
C VAL A 176 -1.08 12.66 -8.72
N ALA A 177 -0.42 12.80 -7.55
CA ALA A 177 -0.41 14.06 -6.81
C ALA A 177 0.19 15.21 -7.61
N ALA A 178 1.32 14.97 -8.33
CA ALA A 178 1.97 15.97 -9.17
C ALA A 178 1.06 16.47 -10.29
N VAL A 179 0.46 15.54 -11.05
CA VAL A 179 -0.43 15.90 -12.18
C VAL A 179 -1.68 16.63 -11.69
N LEU A 180 -2.28 16.17 -10.57
CA LEU A 180 -3.44 16.82 -9.97
C LEU A 180 -3.13 18.25 -9.49
N LEU A 181 -1.98 18.43 -8.83
CA LEU A 181 -1.49 19.75 -8.41
C LEU A 181 -1.18 20.64 -9.61
N ASN A 182 -0.49 20.11 -10.63
CA ASN A 182 -0.18 20.87 -11.85
C ASN A 182 -1.45 21.35 -12.56
N LYS A 183 -2.47 20.50 -12.64
CA LYS A 183 -3.80 20.87 -13.17
C LYS A 183 -4.46 21.98 -12.34
N SER A 184 -4.15 22.04 -11.05
CA SER A 184 -4.74 23.03 -10.13
C SER A 184 -4.02 24.37 -10.14
N ILE A 185 -2.69 24.39 -10.08
CA ILE A 185 -1.86 25.58 -9.84
C ILE A 185 -0.77 25.84 -10.90
N GLY A 186 -0.66 24.96 -11.91
CA GLY A 186 0.25 25.13 -13.04
C GLY A 186 1.70 25.38 -12.61
N ASN A 187 2.31 26.43 -13.12
CA ASN A 187 3.71 26.79 -12.90
C ASN A 187 4.09 27.14 -11.44
N ASN A 188 3.11 27.24 -10.55
CA ASN A 188 3.38 27.42 -9.12
C ASN A 188 3.82 26.09 -8.43
N LEU A 189 3.73 24.96 -9.12
CA LEU A 189 4.27 23.69 -8.67
C LEU A 189 5.70 23.51 -9.15
N THR A 190 6.60 23.16 -8.24
CA THR A 190 7.95 22.67 -8.57
C THR A 190 8.12 21.28 -7.97
N CYS A 191 8.44 20.31 -8.80
CA CYS A 191 8.68 18.93 -8.37
C CYS A 191 10.19 18.70 -8.27
N LEU A 192 10.65 18.07 -7.17
CA LEU A 192 12.04 17.69 -6.96
C LEU A 192 12.17 16.17 -7.08
N PHE A 193 13.01 15.70 -8.00
CA PHE A 193 13.32 14.28 -8.15
C PHE A 193 14.78 14.03 -7.83
N ILE A 194 15.05 13.28 -6.76
CA ILE A 194 16.40 13.07 -6.23
C ILE A 194 16.91 11.70 -6.66
N ASP A 195 18.04 11.70 -7.38
CA ASP A 195 18.82 10.50 -7.60
C ASP A 195 19.70 10.23 -6.38
N ASN A 196 19.32 9.24 -5.63
CA ASN A 196 20.04 8.78 -4.44
C ASN A 196 21.11 7.71 -4.76
N GLY A 197 21.31 7.38 -6.05
CA GLY A 197 22.19 6.31 -6.49
C GLY A 197 21.62 4.89 -6.25
N LEU A 198 20.41 4.77 -5.69
CA LEU A 198 19.78 3.50 -5.36
C LEU A 198 18.51 3.25 -6.19
N LEU A 199 18.33 4.01 -7.27
CA LEU A 199 17.28 3.81 -8.26
C LEU A 199 17.60 2.60 -9.14
N ARG A 200 16.59 2.10 -9.88
CA ARG A 200 16.81 1.08 -10.92
C ARG A 200 17.68 1.64 -12.06
N LYS A 201 18.20 0.75 -12.86
CA LYS A 201 18.98 1.11 -14.06
C LYS A 201 18.16 2.07 -14.95
N ASN A 202 18.77 3.18 -15.36
CA ASN A 202 18.19 4.24 -16.19
C ASN A 202 16.94 4.95 -15.61
N GLU A 203 16.50 4.59 -14.42
CA GLU A 203 15.22 5.09 -13.86
C GLU A 203 15.21 6.62 -13.69
N PHE A 204 16.36 7.24 -13.37
CA PHE A 204 16.42 8.69 -13.19
C PHE A 204 16.05 9.44 -14.47
N ASP A 205 16.70 9.07 -15.58
CA ASP A 205 16.48 9.73 -16.86
C ASP A 205 15.10 9.42 -17.44
N GLU A 206 14.66 8.15 -17.37
CA GLU A 206 13.33 7.72 -17.82
C GLU A 206 12.20 8.46 -17.08
N VAL A 207 12.35 8.63 -15.76
CA VAL A 207 11.36 9.33 -14.95
C VAL A 207 11.31 10.81 -15.28
N LEU A 208 12.47 11.46 -15.43
CA LEU A 208 12.53 12.87 -15.82
C LEU A 208 11.90 13.12 -17.20
N GLU A 209 12.18 12.26 -18.18
CA GLU A 209 11.62 12.37 -19.52
C GLU A 209 10.09 12.17 -19.49
N ASN A 210 9.61 11.17 -18.79
CA ASN A 210 8.18 10.93 -18.64
C ASN A 210 7.44 12.14 -18.04
N TYR A 211 8.00 12.75 -17.00
CA TYR A 211 7.38 13.90 -16.35
C TYR A 211 7.43 15.17 -17.20
N LYS A 212 8.52 15.40 -17.98
CA LYS A 212 8.57 16.47 -18.98
C LYS A 212 7.45 16.34 -20.01
N GLY A 213 7.19 15.10 -20.47
CA GLY A 213 6.10 14.79 -21.40
C GLY A 213 4.69 15.08 -20.84
N MET A 214 4.54 15.18 -19.50
CA MET A 214 3.30 15.55 -18.82
C MET A 214 3.17 17.05 -18.53
N GLY A 215 4.13 17.88 -18.97
CA GLY A 215 4.14 19.31 -18.71
C GLY A 215 4.44 19.69 -17.26
N LEU A 216 5.08 18.83 -16.50
CA LEU A 216 5.48 19.08 -15.12
C LEU A 216 6.81 19.83 -15.06
N ASN A 217 6.91 20.82 -14.18
CA ASN A 217 8.17 21.49 -13.85
C ASN A 217 8.95 20.62 -12.85
N VAL A 218 9.86 19.80 -13.35
CA VAL A 218 10.66 18.85 -12.55
C VAL A 218 12.13 19.23 -12.56
N VAL A 219 12.70 19.33 -11.37
CA VAL A 219 14.13 19.53 -11.13
C VAL A 219 14.73 18.19 -10.70
N GLY A 220 15.60 17.63 -11.55
CA GLY A 220 16.40 16.44 -11.23
C GLY A 220 17.63 16.84 -10.41
N ILE A 221 17.90 16.11 -9.33
CA ILE A 221 18.99 16.39 -8.40
C ILE A 221 19.85 15.12 -8.29
N ASP A 222 21.08 15.17 -8.77
CA ASP A 222 22.06 14.11 -8.52
C ASP A 222 22.66 14.28 -7.12
N ALA A 223 22.39 13.31 -6.26
CA ALA A 223 22.88 13.27 -4.89
C ALA A 223 23.60 11.95 -4.53
N LYS A 224 23.93 11.11 -5.54
CA LYS A 224 24.51 9.76 -5.37
C LYS A 224 25.64 9.72 -4.36
N GLU A 225 26.63 10.61 -4.53
CA GLU A 225 27.81 10.67 -3.68
C GLU A 225 27.48 10.93 -2.20
N LYS A 226 26.47 11.77 -1.93
CA LYS A 226 26.03 12.05 -0.55
C LYS A 226 25.45 10.82 0.11
N PHE A 227 24.67 10.03 -0.66
CA PHE A 227 24.07 8.81 -0.15
C PHE A 227 25.11 7.71 0.05
N TYR A 228 26.02 7.50 -0.93
CA TYR A 228 27.06 6.50 -0.82
C TYR A 228 28.01 6.79 0.36
N SER A 229 28.44 8.04 0.52
CA SER A 229 29.26 8.45 1.65
C SER A 229 28.59 8.19 3.01
N ALA A 230 27.31 8.53 3.11
CA ALA A 230 26.57 8.33 4.36
C ALA A 230 26.26 6.85 4.66
N LEU A 231 26.24 5.98 3.65
CA LEU A 231 25.94 4.55 3.76
C LEU A 231 27.20 3.68 3.87
N SER A 232 28.40 4.26 3.76
CA SER A 232 29.64 3.53 3.89
C SER A 232 29.71 2.78 5.23
N GLY A 233 30.00 1.48 5.21
CA GLY A 233 30.04 0.60 6.37
C GLY A 233 28.71 0.27 7.02
N VAL A 234 27.56 0.75 6.49
CA VAL A 234 26.23 0.47 7.01
C VAL A 234 25.65 -0.78 6.34
N THR A 235 25.57 -1.88 7.09
CA THR A 235 25.03 -3.17 6.60
C THR A 235 23.64 -3.52 7.13
N ASP A 236 23.29 -3.04 8.31
CA ASP A 236 21.98 -3.28 8.93
C ASP A 236 20.84 -2.61 8.14
N PRO A 237 19.79 -3.36 7.76
CA PRO A 237 18.70 -2.82 6.91
C PRO A 237 17.95 -1.65 7.54
N GLU A 238 17.74 -1.67 8.84
CA GLU A 238 17.02 -0.60 9.55
C GLU A 238 17.85 0.67 9.65
N LYS A 239 19.18 0.53 9.90
CA LYS A 239 20.10 1.66 9.86
C LYS A 239 20.20 2.24 8.47
N LYS A 240 20.32 1.42 7.41
CA LYS A 240 20.30 1.88 6.02
C LYS A 240 19.07 2.76 5.76
N ARG A 241 17.90 2.27 6.12
CA ARG A 241 16.64 2.99 5.92
C ARG A 241 16.62 4.35 6.62
N LYS A 242 17.10 4.41 7.87
CA LYS A 242 17.20 5.66 8.65
C LYS A 242 18.18 6.65 8.02
N VAL A 243 19.36 6.16 7.58
CA VAL A 243 20.37 6.99 6.92
C VAL A 243 19.84 7.54 5.60
N ILE A 244 19.26 6.68 4.74
CA ILE A 244 18.66 7.09 3.47
C ILE A 244 17.58 8.15 3.68
N GLY A 245 16.67 7.91 4.63
CA GLY A 245 15.61 8.87 4.96
C GLY A 245 16.15 10.22 5.41
N LYS A 246 17.17 10.22 6.29
CA LYS A 246 17.80 11.44 6.78
C LYS A 246 18.47 12.22 5.64
N VAL A 247 19.31 11.56 4.83
CA VAL A 247 20.03 12.22 3.73
C VAL A 247 19.04 12.76 2.70
N PHE A 248 17.94 12.02 2.42
CA PHE A 248 16.89 12.48 1.53
C PHE A 248 16.27 13.79 2.03
N VAL A 249 15.92 13.86 3.31
CA VAL A 249 15.38 15.08 3.92
C VAL A 249 16.37 16.23 3.85
N ASP A 250 17.65 16.00 4.18
CA ASP A 250 18.69 17.03 4.16
C ASP A 250 18.89 17.60 2.74
N VAL A 251 18.92 16.73 1.72
CA VAL A 251 19.02 17.13 0.31
C VAL A 251 17.78 17.90 -0.13
N PHE A 252 16.59 17.37 0.18
CA PHE A 252 15.32 18.00 -0.18
C PHE A 252 15.19 19.39 0.45
N GLU A 253 15.54 19.54 1.74
CA GLU A 253 15.52 20.82 2.44
C GLU A 253 16.52 21.82 1.81
N SER A 254 17.73 21.37 1.48
CA SER A 254 18.74 22.20 0.82
C SER A 254 18.26 22.72 -0.53
N GLU A 255 17.67 21.84 -1.37
CA GLU A 255 17.19 22.20 -2.70
C GLU A 255 15.93 23.07 -2.63
N SER A 256 15.05 22.81 -1.67
CA SER A 256 13.82 23.60 -1.49
C SER A 256 14.11 25.07 -1.14
N LYS A 257 15.20 25.35 -0.42
CA LYS A 257 15.63 26.70 -0.07
C LYS A 257 16.12 27.53 -1.28
N LYS A 258 16.48 26.87 -2.37
CA LYS A 258 16.88 27.56 -3.63
C LYS A 258 15.67 28.09 -4.39
N ILE A 259 14.46 27.62 -4.07
CA ILE A 259 13.23 28.03 -4.72
C ILE A 259 12.59 29.14 -3.89
N SER A 260 12.47 30.34 -4.48
CA SER A 260 11.94 31.51 -3.79
C SER A 260 10.43 31.39 -3.51
N ASN A 261 9.97 31.91 -2.35
CA ASN A 261 8.57 32.09 -2.00
C ASN A 261 7.76 30.77 -1.92
N VAL A 262 8.39 29.66 -1.57
CA VAL A 262 7.68 28.40 -1.29
C VAL A 262 6.98 28.51 0.07
N LYS A 263 5.68 28.20 0.08
CA LYS A 263 4.89 28.17 1.31
C LYS A 263 4.28 26.80 1.62
N TRP A 264 4.22 25.93 0.61
CA TRP A 264 3.55 24.64 0.71
C TRP A 264 4.48 23.50 0.32
N LEU A 265 4.37 22.41 1.10
CA LEU A 265 4.93 21.12 0.79
C LEU A 265 3.80 20.16 0.44
N ALA A 266 3.83 19.63 -0.76
CA ALA A 266 2.87 18.60 -1.18
C ALA A 266 3.42 17.20 -0.92
N GLN A 267 2.53 16.30 -0.53
CA GLN A 267 2.85 14.89 -0.29
C GLN A 267 1.84 13.98 -0.98
N GLY A 268 2.33 12.85 -1.49
CA GLY A 268 1.52 11.80 -2.09
C GLY A 268 0.97 10.80 -1.05
N THR A 269 0.71 11.24 0.18
CA THR A 269 0.12 10.41 1.24
C THR A 269 -1.23 9.89 0.81
N ILE A 270 -1.48 8.60 1.02
CA ILE A 270 -2.75 7.91 0.75
C ILE A 270 -3.40 7.44 2.06
N TYR A 271 -4.66 7.01 2.02
CA TYR A 271 -5.40 6.67 3.23
C TYR A 271 -4.79 5.53 4.07
N PRO A 272 -4.25 4.45 3.49
CA PRO A 272 -3.50 3.44 4.25
C PRO A 272 -2.33 4.02 5.05
N ASP A 273 -1.59 4.98 4.50
CA ASP A 273 -0.48 5.63 5.22
C ASP A 273 -0.97 6.39 6.45
N VAL A 274 -2.16 7.02 6.36
CA VAL A 274 -2.78 7.74 7.49
C VAL A 274 -3.17 6.77 8.59
N ILE A 275 -3.81 5.63 8.26
CA ILE A 275 -4.25 4.63 9.24
C ILE A 275 -3.04 4.00 9.95
N GLU A 276 -2.02 3.64 9.20
CA GLU A 276 -0.83 2.94 9.72
C GLU A 276 0.10 3.85 10.55
N SER A 277 -0.02 5.17 10.37
CA SER A 277 0.77 6.15 11.14
C SER A 277 0.14 6.52 12.48
N ILE A 278 -1.16 6.21 12.68
CA ILE A 278 -1.83 6.47 13.96
C ILE A 278 -1.52 5.30 14.90
N SER A 279 -0.59 5.51 15.83
CA SER A 279 -0.37 4.59 16.93
C SER A 279 -1.61 4.59 17.84
N VAL A 280 -2.48 3.61 17.67
CA VAL A 280 -3.52 3.34 18.66
C VAL A 280 -2.82 2.81 19.91
N LYS A 281 -3.12 3.37 21.09
CA LYS A 281 -2.63 2.87 22.38
C LYS A 281 -3.11 1.43 22.56
N GLY A 282 -2.26 0.46 22.24
CA GLY A 282 -2.53 -0.97 22.32
C GLY A 282 -1.24 -1.78 22.07
N PRO A 283 -1.25 -3.10 22.26
CA PRO A 283 -0.07 -3.96 22.07
C PRO A 283 0.37 -4.13 20.60
N SER A 284 -0.35 -3.55 19.64
CA SER A 284 0.03 -3.59 18.23
C SER A 284 1.23 -2.67 17.98
N ALA A 285 2.31 -3.25 17.45
CA ALA A 285 3.46 -2.48 16.97
C ALA A 285 3.04 -1.52 15.85
N THR A 286 3.60 -0.31 15.83
CA THR A 286 3.44 0.62 14.72
C THR A 286 4.06 0.00 13.46
N ILE A 287 3.23 -0.46 12.53
CA ILE A 287 3.67 -1.25 11.36
C ILE A 287 4.49 -0.40 10.40
N LYS A 288 4.20 0.90 10.30
CA LYS A 288 4.95 1.83 9.45
C LYS A 288 5.33 3.12 10.20
N SER A 289 6.55 3.19 10.69
CA SER A 289 7.13 4.42 11.24
C SER A 289 7.66 5.40 10.17
N HIS A 290 7.43 5.17 8.86
CA HIS A 290 8.29 5.69 7.81
C HIS A 290 7.63 6.28 6.56
N HIS A 291 6.32 6.30 6.47
CA HIS A 291 5.67 7.12 5.47
C HIS A 291 5.61 8.55 6.01
N ASN A 292 6.11 9.47 5.24
CA ASN A 292 6.25 10.93 5.35
C ASN A 292 5.46 11.74 6.41
N VAL A 293 4.56 11.09 7.16
CA VAL A 293 3.70 11.73 8.16
C VAL A 293 4.44 12.16 9.44
N GLY A 294 5.66 11.62 9.67
CA GLY A 294 6.46 11.97 10.86
C GLY A 294 7.93 12.28 10.59
N GLY A 295 8.41 12.16 9.34
CA GLY A 295 9.84 12.23 9.01
C GLY A 295 10.36 13.58 8.50
N LEU A 296 9.47 14.51 8.20
CA LEU A 296 9.91 15.85 7.78
C LEU A 296 10.40 16.67 8.96
N PRO A 297 11.47 17.47 8.79
CA PRO A 297 12.00 18.29 9.86
C PRO A 297 10.92 19.20 10.41
N LYS A 298 10.69 19.16 11.72
CA LYS A 298 9.85 20.14 12.44
C LYS A 298 10.28 21.61 12.25
N LYS A 299 11.40 21.80 11.55
CA LYS A 299 12.00 23.11 11.23
C LYS A 299 11.53 23.73 9.93
N MET A 300 10.87 22.97 9.03
CA MET A 300 10.30 23.57 7.82
C MET A 300 8.99 24.24 8.17
N SER A 301 8.95 25.57 8.07
CA SER A 301 7.74 26.40 8.27
C SER A 301 6.76 26.33 7.08
N LEU A 302 6.74 25.21 6.33
CA LEU A 302 5.86 25.02 5.20
C LEU A 302 4.54 24.38 5.64
N SER A 303 3.44 24.85 5.06
CA SER A 303 2.14 24.20 5.19
C SER A 303 2.09 22.92 4.37
N ILE A 304 1.43 21.88 4.86
CA ILE A 304 1.33 20.60 4.17
C ILE A 304 0.03 20.52 3.37
N ILE A 305 0.12 19.96 2.14
CA ILE A 305 -1.04 19.61 1.31
C ILE A 305 -0.93 18.17 0.84
N GLU A 306 -1.97 17.39 1.08
CA GLU A 306 -2.05 15.96 0.81
C GLU A 306 -3.31 15.65 -0.01
N PRO A 307 -3.25 15.81 -1.34
CA PRO A 307 -4.45 15.71 -2.18
C PRO A 307 -5.09 14.32 -2.18
N LEU A 308 -4.32 13.27 -1.91
CA LEU A 308 -4.73 11.87 -2.05
C LEU A 308 -5.02 11.18 -0.71
N LYS A 309 -4.91 11.87 0.41
CA LYS A 309 -4.95 11.27 1.76
C LYS A 309 -6.23 10.51 2.13
N MET A 310 -7.29 10.68 1.36
CA MET A 310 -8.56 9.99 1.56
C MET A 310 -8.79 8.86 0.57
N LEU A 311 -7.82 8.56 -0.29
CA LEU A 311 -7.93 7.54 -1.33
C LEU A 311 -7.15 6.27 -0.98
N PHE A 312 -7.72 5.13 -1.34
CA PHE A 312 -7.00 3.86 -1.40
C PHE A 312 -6.17 3.75 -2.68
N LYS A 313 -5.23 2.81 -2.71
CA LYS A 313 -4.28 2.65 -3.82
C LYS A 313 -4.93 2.39 -5.18
N ASP A 314 -6.00 1.61 -5.20
CA ASP A 314 -6.78 1.33 -6.42
C ASP A 314 -7.54 2.57 -6.89
N GLU A 315 -8.05 3.39 -5.98
CA GLU A 315 -8.70 4.67 -6.29
C GLU A 315 -7.70 5.68 -6.85
N VAL A 316 -6.48 5.75 -6.28
CA VAL A 316 -5.39 6.58 -6.83
C VAL A 316 -5.07 6.20 -8.26
N ARG A 317 -5.03 4.90 -8.60
CA ARG A 317 -4.83 4.45 -9.98
C ARG A 317 -5.98 4.86 -10.89
N LYS A 318 -7.23 4.75 -10.45
CA LYS A 318 -8.41 5.20 -11.22
C LYS A 318 -8.38 6.71 -11.47
N VAL A 319 -8.00 7.50 -10.46
CA VAL A 319 -7.77 8.95 -10.60
C VAL A 319 -6.63 9.23 -11.57
N GLY A 320 -5.56 8.43 -11.54
CA GLY A 320 -4.46 8.52 -12.50
C GLY A 320 -4.89 8.28 -13.95
N VAL A 321 -5.79 7.31 -14.19
CA VAL A 321 -6.39 7.07 -15.52
C VAL A 321 -7.22 8.28 -15.96
N GLU A 322 -8.04 8.85 -15.07
CA GLU A 322 -8.85 10.05 -15.34
C GLU A 322 -7.97 11.28 -15.68
N LEU A 323 -6.78 11.35 -15.08
CA LEU A 323 -5.79 12.38 -15.37
C LEU A 323 -4.94 12.10 -16.61
N ALA A 324 -5.26 11.05 -17.39
CA ALA A 324 -4.54 10.60 -18.58
C ALA A 324 -3.04 10.28 -18.33
N ILE A 325 -2.70 9.82 -17.13
CA ILE A 325 -1.34 9.36 -16.83
C ILE A 325 -1.10 8.03 -17.54
N LYS A 326 0.07 7.88 -18.17
CA LYS A 326 0.44 6.68 -18.91
C LYS A 326 0.34 5.42 -18.04
N ASN A 327 -0.16 4.33 -18.64
CA ASN A 327 -0.34 3.06 -17.91
C ASN A 327 0.98 2.49 -17.38
N GLU A 328 2.11 2.73 -18.06
CA GLU A 328 3.44 2.31 -17.61
C GLU A 328 3.83 2.89 -16.24
N ILE A 329 3.31 4.09 -15.91
CA ILE A 329 3.51 4.71 -14.60
C ILE A 329 2.51 4.13 -13.60
N LEU A 330 1.22 3.99 -13.99
CA LEU A 330 0.15 3.54 -13.10
C LEU A 330 0.28 2.05 -12.74
N SER A 331 0.85 1.21 -13.62
CA SER A 331 1.07 -0.22 -13.41
C SER A 331 2.42 -0.58 -12.79
N ARG A 332 3.25 0.42 -12.44
CA ARG A 332 4.56 0.15 -11.81
C ARG A 332 4.38 -0.67 -10.53
N HIS A 333 5.25 -1.67 -10.41
CA HIS A 333 5.36 -2.42 -9.16
C HIS A 333 5.74 -1.51 -7.99
N PRO A 334 5.25 -1.78 -6.76
CA PRO A 334 5.69 -1.07 -5.59
C PRO A 334 7.21 -1.15 -5.46
N PHE A 335 7.86 0.03 -5.38
CA PHE A 335 9.30 0.14 -5.16
C PHE A 335 9.52 0.90 -3.86
N PRO A 336 10.26 0.33 -2.90
CA PRO A 336 10.40 0.93 -1.59
C PRO A 336 11.18 2.24 -1.66
N GLY A 337 10.87 3.20 -0.76
CA GLY A 337 11.54 4.49 -0.70
C GLY A 337 13.07 4.42 -0.59
N PRO A 338 13.67 3.47 0.16
CA PRO A 338 15.12 3.25 0.17
C PRO A 338 15.71 2.69 -1.14
N GLY A 339 14.89 2.41 -2.16
CA GLY A 339 15.34 1.90 -3.43
C GLY A 339 16.01 0.53 -3.35
N LEU A 340 17.05 0.34 -4.13
CA LEU A 340 17.86 -0.88 -4.12
C LEU A 340 18.67 -1.06 -2.82
N GLY A 341 18.81 -0.03 -2.00
CA GLY A 341 19.60 -0.08 -0.78
C GLY A 341 19.18 -1.15 0.24
N ILE A 342 17.87 -1.48 0.32
CA ILE A 342 17.38 -2.56 1.18
C ILE A 342 17.41 -3.94 0.49
N ARG A 343 17.68 -3.97 -0.82
CA ARG A 343 17.85 -5.20 -1.59
C ARG A 343 19.31 -5.64 -1.71
N ILE A 344 20.24 -4.85 -1.20
CA ILE A 344 21.64 -5.22 -1.00
C ILE A 344 21.78 -5.66 0.47
N LEU A 345 21.97 -6.94 0.72
CA LEU A 345 22.10 -7.49 2.09
C LEU A 345 23.51 -7.32 2.68
N GLY A 346 24.37 -6.57 2.05
CA GLY A 346 25.72 -6.25 2.49
C GLY A 346 25.96 -4.74 2.51
N GLU A 347 27.19 -4.35 2.27
CA GLU A 347 27.59 -2.95 2.13
C GLU A 347 27.06 -2.35 0.82
N ILE A 348 26.62 -1.09 0.88
CA ILE A 348 26.20 -0.31 -0.28
C ILE A 348 27.40 0.45 -0.81
N ASN A 349 27.81 0.13 -2.03
CA ASN A 349 28.82 0.85 -2.82
C ASN A 349 28.39 0.86 -4.30
N ALA A 350 29.08 1.64 -5.11
CA ALA A 350 28.74 1.79 -6.53
C ALA A 350 28.82 0.46 -7.31
N GLU A 351 29.75 -0.42 -6.97
CA GLU A 351 29.91 -1.74 -7.59
C GLU A 351 28.70 -2.63 -7.30
N ASN A 352 28.36 -2.82 -6.02
CA ASN A 352 27.22 -3.66 -5.59
C ASN A 352 25.88 -3.13 -6.14
N VAL A 353 25.73 -1.81 -6.20
CA VAL A 353 24.55 -1.18 -6.80
C VAL A 353 24.51 -1.46 -8.30
N GLY A 354 25.62 -1.29 -9.01
CA GLY A 354 25.70 -1.58 -10.45
C GLY A 354 25.35 -3.02 -10.79
N ILE A 355 25.90 -3.98 -10.05
CA ILE A 355 25.58 -5.41 -10.20
C ILE A 355 24.07 -5.64 -10.01
N LEU A 356 23.49 -5.09 -8.93
CA LEU A 356 22.08 -5.28 -8.66
C LEU A 356 21.19 -4.59 -9.70
N GLN A 357 21.57 -3.41 -10.19
CA GLN A 357 20.85 -2.71 -11.26
C GLN A 357 20.79 -3.53 -12.55
N GLU A 358 21.90 -4.16 -12.95
CA GLU A 358 21.94 -5.03 -14.13
C GLU A 358 21.05 -6.27 -13.94
N ALA A 359 21.20 -6.97 -12.81
CA ALA A 359 20.42 -8.17 -12.54
C ALA A 359 18.90 -7.88 -12.42
N ASP A 360 18.52 -6.78 -11.74
CA ASP A 360 17.12 -6.36 -11.63
C ASP A 360 16.55 -5.94 -13.00
N HIS A 361 17.33 -5.27 -13.83
CA HIS A 361 16.94 -4.90 -15.19
C HIS A 361 16.68 -6.13 -16.07
N ILE A 362 17.58 -7.12 -16.08
CA ILE A 362 17.42 -8.37 -16.82
C ILE A 362 16.15 -9.08 -16.38
N PHE A 363 15.93 -9.19 -15.09
CA PHE A 363 14.75 -9.86 -14.54
C PHE A 363 13.44 -9.15 -14.92
N ILE A 364 13.35 -7.83 -14.70
CA ILE A 364 12.15 -7.04 -15.00
C ILE A 364 11.85 -7.05 -16.51
N GLU A 365 12.85 -6.88 -17.37
CA GLU A 365 12.65 -6.92 -18.82
C GLU A 365 12.22 -8.31 -19.29
N SER A 366 12.74 -9.38 -18.69
CA SER A 366 12.30 -10.75 -18.98
C SER A 366 10.83 -10.95 -18.59
N LEU A 367 10.37 -10.39 -17.45
CA LEU A 367 8.96 -10.41 -17.04
C LEU A 367 8.07 -9.70 -18.05
N LYS A 368 8.49 -8.54 -18.55
CA LYS A 368 7.74 -7.75 -19.56
C LYS A 368 7.66 -8.53 -20.89
N GLN A 369 8.78 -9.06 -21.38
CA GLN A 369 8.85 -9.83 -22.63
C GLN A 369 7.96 -11.07 -22.62
N LYS A 370 7.78 -11.72 -21.47
CA LYS A 370 6.93 -12.90 -21.30
C LYS A 370 5.51 -12.58 -20.85
N ASN A 371 5.11 -11.30 -20.79
CA ASN A 371 3.80 -10.83 -20.31
C ASN A 371 3.46 -11.27 -18.87
N LEU A 372 4.47 -11.49 -18.02
CA LEU A 372 4.29 -11.88 -16.61
C LEU A 372 4.26 -10.68 -15.68
N TYR A 373 4.78 -9.51 -16.11
CA TYR A 373 4.93 -8.32 -15.26
C TYR A 373 3.63 -7.91 -14.56
N ASN A 374 2.52 -7.85 -15.30
CA ASN A 374 1.23 -7.42 -14.76
C ASN A 374 0.51 -8.49 -13.90
N GLN A 375 1.01 -9.73 -13.89
CA GLN A 375 0.49 -10.81 -13.05
C GLN A 375 1.13 -10.81 -11.65
N ILE A 376 2.21 -10.06 -11.48
CA ILE A 376 3.00 -9.99 -10.26
C ILE A 376 2.75 -8.63 -9.60
N TRP A 377 2.49 -8.65 -8.30
CA TRP A 377 2.31 -7.42 -7.53
C TRP A 377 3.63 -6.68 -7.28
N GLN A 378 4.69 -7.45 -6.92
CA GLN A 378 6.04 -6.91 -6.73
C GLN A 378 7.09 -7.93 -7.16
N ALA A 379 8.00 -7.50 -8.03
CA ALA A 379 9.18 -8.26 -8.43
C ALA A 379 10.46 -7.47 -8.20
N GLY A 380 11.56 -8.19 -8.02
CA GLY A 380 12.90 -7.61 -7.95
C GLY A 380 13.96 -8.62 -7.55
N VAL A 381 15.19 -8.17 -7.66
CA VAL A 381 16.37 -8.96 -7.34
C VAL A 381 16.96 -8.49 -6.02
N ILE A 382 17.55 -9.40 -5.25
CA ILE A 382 18.23 -9.16 -3.98
C ILE A 382 19.68 -9.60 -4.13
N LEU A 383 20.64 -8.73 -3.85
CA LEU A 383 22.06 -9.10 -3.80
C LEU A 383 22.40 -9.67 -2.43
N LEU A 384 22.92 -10.89 -2.44
CA LEU A 384 23.29 -11.62 -1.22
C LEU A 384 24.76 -11.34 -0.85
N PRO A 385 25.13 -11.31 0.45
CA PRO A 385 26.50 -11.05 0.91
C PRO A 385 27.34 -12.33 0.89
N VAL A 386 27.16 -13.16 -0.12
CA VAL A 386 27.87 -14.43 -0.29
C VAL A 386 28.37 -14.57 -1.72
N LYS A 387 29.48 -15.29 -1.89
CA LYS A 387 30.01 -15.67 -3.19
C LYS A 387 29.86 -17.15 -3.39
N SER A 388 29.49 -17.54 -4.58
CA SER A 388 29.44 -18.95 -5.02
C SER A 388 30.74 -19.29 -5.75
N VAL A 389 31.22 -20.50 -5.55
CA VAL A 389 32.35 -21.04 -6.32
C VAL A 389 31.80 -21.65 -7.60
N GLY A 390 32.25 -21.12 -8.74
CA GLY A 390 31.96 -21.66 -10.05
C GLY A 390 33.21 -22.23 -10.71
N VAL A 391 33.04 -22.95 -11.78
CA VAL A 391 34.12 -23.38 -12.67
C VAL A 391 33.77 -22.88 -14.08
N MET A 392 34.59 -21.99 -14.59
CA MET A 392 34.50 -21.55 -16.01
C MET A 392 35.76 -21.97 -16.73
N GLY A 393 35.59 -22.93 -17.64
CA GLY A 393 36.74 -23.57 -18.27
C GLY A 393 37.60 -24.32 -17.23
N ASP A 394 38.88 -24.01 -17.17
CA ASP A 394 39.84 -24.65 -16.27
C ASP A 394 40.08 -23.84 -14.96
N GLU A 395 39.36 -22.73 -14.76
CA GLU A 395 39.58 -21.83 -13.62
C GLU A 395 38.38 -21.82 -12.65
N ARG A 396 38.66 -21.70 -11.35
CA ARG A 396 37.65 -21.44 -10.32
C ARG A 396 37.29 -19.95 -10.34
N THR A 397 35.98 -19.67 -10.39
CA THR A 397 35.44 -18.33 -10.26
C THR A 397 34.71 -18.15 -8.93
N TYR A 398 34.70 -16.91 -8.42
CA TYR A 398 34.05 -16.55 -7.14
C TYR A 398 33.04 -15.44 -7.45
N GLU A 399 31.83 -15.84 -7.83
CA GLU A 399 30.81 -14.92 -8.31
C GLU A 399 29.83 -14.51 -7.22
N ASN A 400 29.32 -13.28 -7.32
CA ASN A 400 28.26 -12.81 -6.43
C ASN A 400 26.96 -13.60 -6.63
N CYS A 401 26.19 -13.79 -5.56
CA CYS A 401 24.90 -14.47 -5.60
C CYS A 401 23.74 -13.48 -5.52
N VAL A 402 22.69 -13.72 -6.29
CA VAL A 402 21.44 -12.96 -6.21
C VAL A 402 20.25 -13.90 -6.01
N ALA A 403 19.21 -13.39 -5.34
CA ALA A 403 17.93 -14.08 -5.20
C ALA A 403 16.85 -13.33 -5.97
N LEU A 404 16.03 -14.06 -6.72
CA LEU A 404 14.83 -13.51 -7.34
C LEU A 404 13.68 -13.50 -6.33
N ARG A 405 12.95 -12.40 -6.28
CA ARG A 405 11.74 -12.27 -5.47
C ARG A 405 10.59 -11.83 -6.37
N ALA A 406 9.49 -12.58 -6.33
CA ALA A 406 8.24 -12.20 -6.94
C ALA A 406 7.07 -12.62 -6.06
N VAL A 407 6.17 -11.71 -5.80
CA VAL A 407 5.00 -11.95 -4.95
C VAL A 407 3.74 -11.47 -5.66
N ILE A 408 2.66 -12.20 -5.44
CA ILE A 408 1.30 -11.81 -5.80
C ILE A 408 0.58 -11.33 -4.55
N SER A 409 -0.21 -10.29 -4.70
CA SER A 409 -1.07 -9.76 -3.66
C SER A 409 -2.20 -8.99 -4.32
N THR A 410 -3.40 -9.10 -3.78
CA THR A 410 -4.57 -8.33 -4.23
C THR A 410 -4.87 -7.14 -3.31
N ASP A 411 -4.53 -7.27 -2.04
CA ASP A 411 -4.83 -6.28 -0.98
C ASP A 411 -3.58 -5.57 -0.43
N GLY A 412 -2.37 -6.04 -0.78
CA GLY A 412 -1.10 -5.54 -0.24
C GLY A 412 -0.83 -5.96 1.21
N MET A 413 -1.73 -6.68 1.87
CA MET A 413 -1.61 -7.18 3.24
C MET A 413 -1.28 -8.67 3.27
N THR A 414 -1.88 -9.44 2.38
CA THR A 414 -1.60 -10.85 2.18
C THR A 414 -0.78 -11.01 0.91
N ALA A 415 0.28 -11.81 0.97
CA ALA A 415 1.15 -12.05 -0.18
C ALA A 415 1.47 -13.54 -0.29
N ASP A 416 1.42 -14.02 -1.52
CA ASP A 416 1.87 -15.36 -1.87
C ASP A 416 3.02 -15.26 -2.88
N TRP A 417 3.80 -16.32 -3.06
CA TRP A 417 4.87 -16.34 -4.04
C TRP A 417 4.31 -16.61 -5.44
N PHE A 418 4.94 -16.01 -6.45
CA PHE A 418 4.57 -16.25 -7.84
C PHE A 418 5.27 -17.51 -8.36
N ASP A 419 4.49 -18.47 -8.85
CA ASP A 419 5.00 -19.72 -9.42
C ASP A 419 5.46 -19.47 -10.85
N PHE A 420 6.79 -19.49 -11.05
CA PHE A 420 7.39 -19.28 -12.36
C PHE A 420 7.47 -20.56 -13.17
N PRO A 421 7.17 -20.51 -14.47
CA PRO A 421 7.52 -21.60 -15.37
C PRO A 421 9.04 -21.87 -15.32
N HIS A 422 9.44 -23.14 -15.24
CA HIS A 422 10.83 -23.52 -15.11
C HIS A 422 11.73 -22.95 -16.23
N ASN A 423 11.25 -22.96 -17.47
CA ASN A 423 11.96 -22.40 -18.63
C ASN A 423 12.21 -20.88 -18.48
N PHE A 424 11.28 -20.15 -17.84
CA PHE A 424 11.48 -18.72 -17.54
C PHE A 424 12.66 -18.52 -16.59
N LEU A 425 12.72 -19.29 -15.51
CA LEU A 425 13.82 -19.22 -14.54
C LEU A 425 15.16 -19.57 -15.20
N GLN A 426 15.17 -20.57 -16.08
CA GLN A 426 16.35 -20.96 -16.84
C GLN A 426 16.83 -19.83 -17.76
N ASP A 427 15.91 -19.17 -18.50
CA ASP A 427 16.24 -18.04 -19.38
C ASP A 427 16.82 -16.87 -18.60
N VAL A 428 16.20 -16.51 -17.46
CA VAL A 428 16.69 -15.42 -16.59
C VAL A 428 18.06 -15.77 -16.01
N SER A 429 18.24 -17.00 -15.51
CA SER A 429 19.50 -17.47 -14.98
C SER A 429 20.64 -17.34 -16.01
N ASN A 430 20.42 -17.84 -17.21
CA ASN A 430 21.41 -17.81 -18.29
C ASN A 430 21.79 -16.36 -18.65
N LYS A 431 20.79 -15.47 -18.80
CA LYS A 431 21.03 -14.06 -19.11
C LYS A 431 21.81 -13.37 -17.98
N THR A 432 21.43 -13.64 -16.73
CA THR A 432 22.07 -13.00 -15.56
C THR A 432 23.52 -13.43 -15.42
N VAL A 433 23.82 -14.72 -15.58
CA VAL A 433 25.19 -15.25 -15.53
C VAL A 433 26.05 -14.65 -16.66
N THR A 434 25.50 -14.61 -17.87
CA THR A 434 26.27 -14.14 -19.06
C THR A 434 26.65 -12.66 -18.96
N TYR A 435 25.76 -11.81 -18.45
CA TYR A 435 25.98 -10.37 -18.48
C TYR A 435 26.57 -9.78 -17.20
N THR A 436 26.44 -10.47 -16.06
CA THR A 436 26.81 -9.91 -14.76
C THR A 436 27.85 -10.72 -14.00
N HIS A 437 28.30 -11.85 -14.56
CA HIS A 437 29.11 -12.84 -13.85
C HIS A 437 28.52 -13.24 -12.48
N LEU A 438 27.19 -13.31 -12.41
CA LEU A 438 26.43 -13.69 -11.22
C LEU A 438 25.99 -15.16 -11.34
N THR A 439 26.11 -15.91 -10.25
CA THR A 439 25.48 -17.24 -10.16
C THR A 439 24.13 -17.14 -9.49
N LEU A 440 23.09 -17.64 -10.16
CA LEU A 440 21.83 -17.99 -9.49
C LEU A 440 21.99 -19.40 -8.95
N PRO A 441 21.69 -19.69 -7.69
CA PRO A 441 21.64 -21.05 -7.19
C PRO A 441 20.52 -21.79 -7.95
N THR A 442 20.91 -22.48 -9.00
CA THR A 442 20.03 -23.48 -9.62
C THR A 442 20.23 -24.79 -8.84
N ASN A 443 19.14 -25.36 -8.34
CA ASN A 443 19.17 -26.76 -7.87
C ASN A 443 19.50 -27.66 -9.06
N ARG A 444 20.77 -27.79 -9.39
CA ARG A 444 21.28 -28.93 -10.10
C ARG A 444 21.78 -29.89 -9.03
N GLU A 445 20.98 -30.90 -8.76
CA GLU A 445 21.53 -32.13 -8.22
C GLU A 445 22.59 -32.61 -9.20
N VAL A 446 23.82 -32.75 -8.71
CA VAL A 446 24.92 -33.42 -9.38
C VAL A 446 24.79 -34.89 -9.06
#